data_c2d7e32e08e0a7ba29eba0c729e0616f
#
_entry.id   c2d7e32e08e0a7ba29eba0c729e0616f
#
_cell.length_a   1.000
_cell.length_b   1.000
_cell.length_c   1.000
_cell.angle_alpha   90.00
_cell.angle_beta   90.00
_cell.angle_gamma   90.00
#
_symmetry.space_group_name_H-M   'P 1'
#
loop_
_entity.id
_entity.type
_entity.pdbx_description
1 polymer ?
#
loop_
_entity_poly.entity_id
_entity_poly.type
_entity_poly.pdbx_seq_one_letter_code
_entity_poly.pdbx_strand_id
1 'polypeptide(L)'
;MKIEKHGSKYRVRKMYKGTVYLLSFDKLPDEKDISIAFAEKLKEEGTIEKGSFEDFALKYIKNRKNVTSPSTERTYNIKLKQLSDEFKQKSLSEITAEDVQVEINNLAGRYEPKTVHTAHGFIASILGEYRPNLKLRTKLPQKIRKEQYEPTNEDIKRILDRVKGGKYDVAFQLGVLGCRVAEICAFTLDDLDDNNLRIHKNMVMNTDGQWVIKETPKTDESNRTLPLPKSLANKIKKQGFIYDGHPNALNRAMHRYQKELGIPQFRFYDLRHYFASYAHSKNIPDADIMAIGGWKTDHVMKRVYRNSIEESKKKSISILTKGLLK
;
A
#
# COMPACT_ATOMS: atom_id res chain seq x y z
N MET A 1 -17.48 -29.14 27.48
CA MET A 1 -17.25 -28.96 26.03
C MET A 1 -18.61 -28.69 25.39
N LYS A 2 -18.73 -27.68 24.51
CA LYS A 2 -20.06 -27.28 23.93
C LYS A 2 -20.18 -27.89 22.54
N ILE A 3 -21.24 -28.66 22.30
CA ILE A 3 -21.59 -29.20 20.99
C ILE A 3 -22.70 -28.31 20.42
N GLU A 4 -22.48 -27.74 19.23
CA GLU A 4 -23.44 -26.85 18.57
C GLU A 4 -23.94 -27.51 17.27
N LYS A 5 -25.27 -27.53 17.04
CA LYS A 5 -25.86 -28.00 15.80
C LYS A 5 -25.82 -26.84 14.77
N HIS A 6 -25.25 -27.10 13.60
CA HIS A 6 -25.15 -26.10 12.53
C HIS A 6 -25.61 -26.72 11.20
N GLY A 7 -26.86 -26.50 10.85
CA GLY A 7 -27.51 -27.16 9.73
C GLY A 7 -27.67 -28.67 9.97
N SER A 8 -27.19 -29.48 9.02
CA SER A 8 -27.20 -30.96 9.14
C SER A 8 -26.04 -31.53 9.95
N LYS A 9 -25.08 -30.70 10.43
CA LYS A 9 -23.85 -31.15 11.10
C LYS A 9 -23.78 -30.68 12.54
N TYR A 10 -23.06 -31.45 13.35
CA TYR A 10 -22.69 -31.08 14.71
C TYR A 10 -21.27 -30.54 14.74
N ARG A 11 -21.03 -29.43 15.43
CA ARG A 11 -19.72 -28.79 15.55
C ARG A 11 -19.28 -28.81 17.02
N VAL A 12 -18.00 -29.18 17.19
CA VAL A 12 -17.33 -29.14 18.50
C VAL A 12 -16.13 -28.25 18.38
N ARG A 13 -15.99 -27.34 19.35
CA ARG A 13 -14.85 -26.45 19.47
C ARG A 13 -13.96 -26.88 20.62
N LYS A 14 -12.72 -27.23 20.30
CA LYS A 14 -11.72 -27.66 21.30
C LYS A 14 -10.50 -26.72 21.18
N MET A 15 -10.03 -26.23 22.32
CA MET A 15 -8.79 -25.45 22.40
C MET A 15 -7.67 -26.36 22.91
N TYR A 16 -6.51 -26.32 22.24
CA TYR A 16 -5.32 -27.03 22.64
C TYR A 16 -4.07 -26.22 22.31
N LYS A 17 -3.20 -25.96 23.27
CA LYS A 17 -1.98 -25.14 23.13
C LYS A 17 -2.21 -23.81 22.42
N GLY A 18 -3.28 -23.09 22.75
CA GLY A 18 -3.63 -21.79 22.16
C GLY A 18 -4.30 -21.85 20.78
N THR A 19 -4.39 -23.04 20.17
CA THR A 19 -5.03 -23.26 18.87
C THR A 19 -6.46 -23.77 19.07
N VAL A 20 -7.39 -23.23 18.26
CA VAL A 20 -8.81 -23.64 18.29
C VAL A 20 -9.08 -24.62 17.16
N TYR A 21 -9.45 -25.83 17.52
CA TYR A 21 -9.84 -26.89 16.61
C TYR A 21 -11.35 -26.92 16.45
N LEU A 22 -11.82 -26.87 15.20
CA LEU A 22 -13.22 -27.08 14.83
C LEU A 22 -13.37 -28.48 14.26
N LEU A 23 -14.12 -29.30 14.95
CA LEU A 23 -14.48 -30.66 14.54
C LEU A 23 -15.92 -30.65 14.05
N SER A 24 -16.20 -31.33 12.95
CA SER A 24 -17.54 -31.44 12.37
C SER A 24 -17.94 -32.89 12.22
N PHE A 25 -19.16 -33.22 12.65
CA PHE A 25 -19.70 -34.56 12.64
C PHE A 25 -21.08 -34.59 11.98
N ASP A 26 -21.38 -35.64 11.23
CA ASP A 26 -22.70 -35.80 10.59
C ASP A 26 -23.76 -36.33 11.58
N LYS A 27 -23.34 -36.93 12.69
CA LYS A 27 -24.18 -37.37 13.81
C LYS A 27 -23.71 -36.73 15.10
N LEU A 28 -24.59 -36.73 16.12
CA LEU A 28 -24.19 -36.23 17.45
C LEU A 28 -23.00 -37.04 17.97
N PRO A 29 -21.81 -36.44 18.13
CA PRO A 29 -20.61 -37.17 18.55
C PRO A 29 -20.61 -37.41 20.04
N ASP A 30 -20.08 -38.58 20.45
CA ASP A 30 -19.72 -38.86 21.82
C ASP A 30 -18.28 -38.37 22.15
N GLU A 31 -17.84 -38.53 23.40
CA GLU A 31 -16.49 -38.09 23.79
C GLU A 31 -15.37 -38.87 23.09
N LYS A 32 -15.64 -40.13 22.71
CA LYS A 32 -14.69 -40.98 22.00
C LYS A 32 -14.54 -40.52 20.57
N ASP A 33 -15.64 -40.23 19.88
CA ASP A 33 -15.66 -39.68 18.53
C ASP A 33 -14.87 -38.36 18.47
N ILE A 34 -15.13 -37.49 19.43
CA ILE A 34 -14.44 -36.19 19.54
C ILE A 34 -12.94 -36.40 19.78
N SER A 35 -12.55 -37.38 20.63
CA SER A 35 -11.16 -37.66 20.93
C SER A 35 -10.41 -38.22 19.73
N ILE A 36 -11.05 -39.14 18.99
CA ILE A 36 -10.50 -39.72 17.75
C ILE A 36 -10.31 -38.64 16.68
N ALA A 37 -11.37 -37.90 16.36
CA ALA A 37 -11.32 -36.83 15.35
C ALA A 37 -10.31 -35.74 15.74
N PHE A 38 -10.16 -35.45 17.02
CA PHE A 38 -9.15 -34.53 17.51
C PHE A 38 -7.73 -35.08 17.37
N ALA A 39 -7.51 -36.37 17.67
CA ALA A 39 -6.22 -37.02 17.50
C ALA A 39 -5.82 -37.10 16.01
N GLU A 40 -6.78 -37.38 15.12
CA GLU A 40 -6.56 -37.36 13.68
C GLU A 40 -6.18 -35.93 13.19
N LYS A 41 -6.88 -34.94 13.67
CA LYS A 41 -6.58 -33.53 13.34
C LYS A 41 -5.24 -33.07 13.89
N LEU A 42 -4.81 -33.57 15.04
CA LEU A 42 -3.45 -33.36 15.58
C LEU A 42 -2.39 -34.12 14.77
N LYS A 43 -2.71 -35.31 14.23
CA LYS A 43 -1.81 -36.02 13.31
C LYS A 43 -1.69 -35.29 11.96
N GLU A 44 -2.77 -34.77 11.44
CA GLU A 44 -2.75 -33.92 10.22
C GLU A 44 -1.89 -32.67 10.44
N GLU A 45 -1.94 -32.05 11.62
CA GLU A 45 -1.02 -30.94 11.97
C GLU A 45 0.42 -31.42 12.24
N GLY A 46 0.60 -32.65 12.74
CA GLY A 46 1.93 -33.27 12.88
C GLY A 46 2.63 -33.55 11.55
N THR A 47 1.90 -33.48 10.41
CA THR A 47 2.45 -33.49 9.04
C THR A 47 2.86 -32.10 8.56
N ILE A 48 2.82 -31.03 9.41
CA ILE A 48 3.47 -29.76 9.07
C ILE A 48 4.95 -30.06 8.83
N GLU A 49 5.40 -29.81 7.61
CA GLU A 49 6.80 -29.89 7.24
C GLU A 49 7.66 -29.31 8.37
N LYS A 50 8.65 -30.05 8.85
CA LYS A 50 9.55 -29.56 9.90
C LYS A 50 10.36 -28.40 9.34
N GLY A 51 10.40 -27.29 10.03
CA GLY A 51 11.16 -26.12 9.63
C GLY A 51 10.91 -24.94 10.55
N SER A 52 11.82 -23.98 10.48
CA SER A 52 11.72 -22.71 11.20
C SER A 52 10.75 -21.76 10.51
N PHE A 53 10.33 -20.70 11.20
CA PHE A 53 9.56 -19.62 10.56
C PHE A 53 10.30 -19.06 9.33
N GLU A 54 11.63 -18.94 9.40
CA GLU A 54 12.45 -18.44 8.29
C GLU A 54 12.38 -19.34 7.07
N ASP A 55 12.44 -20.66 7.22
CA ASP A 55 12.32 -21.61 6.12
C ASP A 55 10.99 -21.45 5.38
N PHE A 56 9.90 -21.34 6.14
CA PHE A 56 8.57 -21.13 5.56
C PHE A 56 8.38 -19.73 4.97
N ALA A 57 9.00 -18.73 5.57
CA ALA A 57 8.98 -17.38 5.00
C ALA A 57 9.71 -17.33 3.66
N LEU A 58 10.86 -17.96 3.54
CA LEU A 58 11.62 -18.07 2.28
C LEU A 58 10.84 -18.88 1.25
N LYS A 59 10.21 -19.99 1.65
CA LYS A 59 9.32 -20.80 0.80
C LYS A 59 8.12 -19.97 0.33
N TYR A 60 7.48 -19.21 1.22
CA TYR A 60 6.38 -18.31 0.91
C TYR A 60 6.76 -17.27 -0.14
N ILE A 61 7.92 -16.64 0.00
CA ILE A 61 8.44 -15.64 -0.94
C ILE A 61 8.74 -16.30 -2.29
N LYS A 62 9.43 -17.44 -2.28
CA LYS A 62 9.81 -18.20 -3.48
C LYS A 62 8.59 -18.63 -4.30
N ASN A 63 7.55 -19.15 -3.65
CA ASN A 63 6.33 -19.64 -4.30
C ASN A 63 5.52 -18.51 -4.97
N ARG A 64 5.77 -17.24 -4.59
CA ARG A 64 5.11 -16.06 -5.15
C ARG A 64 5.99 -15.29 -6.13
N LYS A 65 7.17 -15.81 -6.46
CA LYS A 65 8.03 -15.23 -7.47
C LYS A 65 7.27 -15.15 -8.80
N ASN A 66 7.42 -14.03 -9.50
CA ASN A 66 6.71 -13.70 -10.76
C ASN A 66 5.18 -13.47 -10.63
N VAL A 67 4.57 -13.78 -9.50
CA VAL A 67 3.15 -13.47 -9.21
C VAL A 67 3.04 -12.14 -8.47
N THR A 68 3.93 -11.91 -7.51
CA THR A 68 4.00 -10.64 -6.79
C THR A 68 4.92 -9.65 -7.53
N SER A 69 4.67 -8.35 -7.31
CA SER A 69 5.56 -7.32 -7.87
C SER A 69 6.97 -7.39 -7.25
N PRO A 70 8.04 -7.02 -7.99
CA PRO A 70 9.40 -6.98 -7.45
C PRO A 70 9.53 -6.14 -6.16
N SER A 71 8.79 -5.05 -6.05
CA SER A 71 8.76 -4.22 -4.84
C SER A 71 8.09 -4.93 -3.65
N THR A 72 7.12 -5.81 -3.90
CA THR A 72 6.47 -6.62 -2.85
C THR A 72 7.42 -7.68 -2.33
N GLU A 73 8.09 -8.39 -3.24
CA GLU A 73 9.12 -9.37 -2.90
C GLU A 73 10.25 -8.72 -2.09
N ARG A 74 10.74 -7.56 -2.54
CA ARG A 74 11.72 -6.77 -1.79
C ARG A 74 11.22 -6.40 -0.39
N THR A 75 9.95 -6.01 -0.27
CA THR A 75 9.34 -5.68 1.03
C THR A 75 9.33 -6.90 1.94
N TYR A 76 8.94 -8.07 1.46
CA TYR A 76 8.96 -9.31 2.24
C TYR A 76 10.35 -9.65 2.75
N ASN A 77 11.38 -9.57 1.89
CA ASN A 77 12.78 -9.80 2.28
C ASN A 77 13.25 -8.81 3.36
N ILE A 78 12.87 -7.53 3.25
CA ILE A 78 13.17 -6.54 4.28
C ILE A 78 12.47 -6.89 5.59
N LYS A 79 11.19 -7.30 5.54
CA LYS A 79 10.44 -7.67 6.76
C LYS A 79 11.04 -8.89 7.42
N LEU A 80 11.40 -9.91 6.68
CA LEU A 80 12.07 -11.09 7.22
C LEU A 80 13.38 -10.73 7.94
N LYS A 81 14.20 -9.84 7.36
CA LYS A 81 15.43 -9.35 7.99
C LYS A 81 15.21 -8.50 9.24
N GLN A 82 14.04 -7.90 9.41
CA GLN A 82 13.70 -7.07 10.57
C GLN A 82 13.25 -7.89 11.79
N LEU A 83 12.81 -9.13 11.58
CA LEU A 83 12.42 -10.04 12.66
C LEU A 83 13.62 -10.44 13.50
N SER A 84 13.38 -10.73 14.78
CA SER A 84 14.40 -11.26 15.69
C SER A 84 14.86 -12.66 15.25
N ASP A 85 16.12 -12.98 15.53
CA ASP A 85 16.63 -14.31 15.21
C ASP A 85 15.91 -15.40 16.00
N GLU A 86 15.54 -15.12 17.26
CA GLU A 86 14.75 -16.02 18.10
C GLU A 86 13.43 -16.38 17.41
N PHE A 87 12.67 -15.39 16.91
CA PHE A 87 11.40 -15.64 16.22
C PHE A 87 11.60 -16.37 14.89
N LYS A 88 12.65 -16.01 14.11
CA LYS A 88 12.95 -16.65 12.83
C LYS A 88 13.30 -18.13 12.96
N GLN A 89 14.09 -18.48 13.97
CA GLN A 89 14.57 -19.85 14.18
C GLN A 89 13.55 -20.75 14.90
N LYS A 90 12.47 -20.17 15.45
CA LYS A 90 11.43 -20.94 16.11
C LYS A 90 10.74 -21.88 15.12
N SER A 91 10.52 -23.15 15.54
CA SER A 91 9.74 -24.11 14.75
C SER A 91 8.35 -23.56 14.43
N LEU A 92 7.96 -23.56 13.14
CA LEU A 92 6.66 -23.04 12.70
C LEU A 92 5.50 -23.71 13.44
N SER A 93 5.61 -25.01 13.72
CA SER A 93 4.59 -25.78 14.45
C SER A 93 4.41 -25.35 15.90
N GLU A 94 5.44 -24.75 16.52
CA GLU A 94 5.45 -24.33 17.93
C GLU A 94 5.11 -22.86 18.12
N ILE A 95 5.07 -22.06 17.05
CA ILE A 95 4.71 -20.63 17.14
C ILE A 95 3.29 -20.50 17.69
N THR A 96 3.15 -19.70 18.73
CA THR A 96 1.88 -19.35 19.39
C THR A 96 1.48 -17.89 19.04
N ALA A 97 0.25 -17.52 19.36
CA ALA A 97 -0.20 -16.14 19.26
C ALA A 97 0.57 -15.20 20.20
N GLU A 98 1.06 -15.73 21.33
CA GLU A 98 1.89 -15.00 22.28
C GLU A 98 3.27 -14.69 21.71
N ASP A 99 3.91 -15.66 21.03
CA ASP A 99 5.19 -15.43 20.35
C ASP A 99 5.09 -14.31 19.29
N VAL A 100 3.99 -14.30 18.53
CA VAL A 100 3.73 -13.22 17.57
C VAL A 100 3.57 -11.88 18.29
N GLN A 101 2.88 -11.84 19.44
CA GLN A 101 2.73 -10.61 20.21
C GLN A 101 4.07 -10.12 20.75
N VAL A 102 4.93 -11.01 21.26
CA VAL A 102 6.27 -10.67 21.74
C VAL A 102 7.11 -10.09 20.61
N GLU A 103 7.12 -10.74 19.44
CA GLU A 103 7.85 -10.21 18.27
C GLU A 103 7.33 -8.85 17.83
N ILE A 104 6.03 -8.62 17.84
CA ILE A 104 5.43 -7.32 17.52
C ILE A 104 5.81 -6.25 18.54
N ASN A 105 5.90 -6.58 19.84
CA ASN A 105 6.38 -5.67 20.88
C ASN A 105 7.85 -5.29 20.63
N ASN A 106 8.70 -6.27 20.29
CA ASN A 106 10.11 -6.04 19.96
C ASN A 106 10.27 -5.12 18.74
N LEU A 107 9.45 -5.32 17.70
CA LEU A 107 9.43 -4.44 16.54
C LEU A 107 8.92 -3.03 16.87
N ALA A 108 7.92 -2.91 17.74
CA ALA A 108 7.36 -1.62 18.14
C ALA A 108 8.35 -0.75 18.92
N GLY A 109 9.30 -1.36 19.64
CA GLY A 109 10.40 -0.65 20.30
C GLY A 109 11.46 -0.10 19.34
N ARG A 110 11.51 -0.57 18.07
CA ARG A 110 12.56 -0.23 17.08
C ARG A 110 12.05 0.50 15.87
N TYR A 111 10.77 0.37 15.53
CA TYR A 111 10.21 0.86 14.28
C TYR A 111 8.91 1.65 14.46
N GLU A 112 8.65 2.56 13.54
CA GLU A 112 7.39 3.31 13.47
C GLU A 112 6.17 2.38 13.28
N PRO A 113 4.97 2.73 13.80
CA PRO A 113 3.77 1.89 13.77
C PRO A 113 3.43 1.32 12.39
N LYS A 114 3.59 2.10 11.31
CA LYS A 114 3.32 1.63 9.94
C LYS A 114 4.23 0.47 9.53
N THR A 115 5.49 0.49 9.94
CA THR A 115 6.46 -0.57 9.68
C THR A 115 6.09 -1.84 10.42
N VAL A 116 5.69 -1.71 11.70
CA VAL A 116 5.23 -2.82 12.54
C VAL A 116 3.97 -3.48 11.96
N HIS A 117 2.98 -2.69 11.54
CA HIS A 117 1.80 -3.22 10.87
C HIS A 117 2.11 -4.00 9.59
N THR A 118 3.09 -3.55 8.81
CA THR A 118 3.50 -4.25 7.59
C THR A 118 4.22 -5.56 7.91
N ALA A 119 5.07 -5.59 8.95
CA ALA A 119 5.71 -6.79 9.43
C ALA A 119 4.69 -7.81 9.99
N HIS A 120 3.73 -7.34 10.79
CA HIS A 120 2.63 -8.20 11.26
C HIS A 120 1.84 -8.79 10.10
N GLY A 121 1.50 -7.99 9.08
CA GLY A 121 0.81 -8.49 7.89
C GLY A 121 1.59 -9.59 7.16
N PHE A 122 2.92 -9.47 7.08
CA PHE A 122 3.79 -10.49 6.52
C PHE A 122 3.78 -11.78 7.36
N ILE A 123 3.97 -11.68 8.69
CA ILE A 123 3.89 -12.82 9.62
C ILE A 123 2.53 -13.50 9.51
N ALA A 124 1.44 -12.73 9.58
CA ALA A 124 0.07 -13.24 9.52
C ALA A 124 -0.24 -13.95 8.20
N SER A 125 0.32 -13.47 7.08
CA SER A 125 0.13 -14.12 5.77
C SER A 125 0.81 -15.49 5.71
N ILE A 126 2.01 -15.62 6.27
CA ILE A 126 2.73 -16.90 6.35
C ILE A 126 2.01 -17.88 7.28
N LEU A 127 1.69 -17.42 8.49
CA LEU A 127 0.98 -18.26 9.45
C LEU A 127 -0.43 -18.62 8.95
N GLY A 128 -1.12 -17.73 8.25
CA GLY A 128 -2.42 -18.03 7.65
C GLY A 128 -2.36 -19.10 6.57
N GLU A 129 -1.25 -19.21 5.83
CA GLU A 129 -1.06 -20.24 4.80
C GLU A 129 -0.66 -21.59 5.42
N TYR A 130 0.31 -21.58 6.31
CA TYR A 130 0.90 -22.82 6.84
C TYR A 130 0.34 -23.27 8.19
N ARG A 131 -0.36 -22.38 8.90
CA ARG A 131 -0.98 -22.62 10.22
C ARG A 131 -2.41 -22.01 10.26
N PRO A 132 -3.33 -22.39 9.37
CA PRO A 132 -4.64 -21.74 9.20
C PRO A 132 -5.53 -21.81 10.46
N ASN A 133 -5.26 -22.75 11.35
CA ASN A 133 -5.98 -22.90 12.62
C ASN A 133 -5.46 -21.96 13.72
N LEU A 134 -4.29 -21.37 13.57
CA LEU A 134 -3.72 -20.42 14.54
C LEU A 134 -4.41 -19.05 14.40
N LYS A 135 -5.20 -18.69 15.41
CA LYS A 135 -5.89 -17.41 15.46
C LYS A 135 -5.02 -16.35 16.13
N LEU A 136 -4.58 -15.41 15.35
CA LEU A 136 -3.84 -14.27 15.87
C LEU A 136 -4.80 -13.20 16.40
N ARG A 137 -4.61 -12.78 17.66
CA ARG A 137 -5.29 -11.64 18.31
C ARG A 137 -4.28 -10.60 18.74
N THR A 138 -3.38 -10.24 17.84
CA THR A 138 -2.25 -9.36 18.10
C THR A 138 -2.70 -7.93 18.31
N LYS A 139 -2.28 -7.30 19.40
CA LYS A 139 -2.42 -5.86 19.62
C LYS A 139 -1.30 -5.15 18.86
N LEU A 140 -1.67 -4.21 18.02
CA LEU A 140 -0.74 -3.44 17.20
C LEU A 140 -0.62 -2.00 17.73
N PRO A 141 0.54 -1.34 17.56
CA PRO A 141 0.70 0.05 17.96
C PRO A 141 -0.25 0.96 17.16
N GLN A 142 -0.77 1.98 17.83
CA GLN A 142 -1.67 2.94 17.20
C GLN A 142 -0.94 3.73 16.11
N LYS A 143 -1.56 3.85 14.94
CA LYS A 143 -1.06 4.71 13.86
C LYS A 143 -1.40 6.17 14.18
N ILE A 144 -0.41 6.95 14.55
CA ILE A 144 -0.56 8.39 14.73
C ILE A 144 -0.47 9.04 13.35
N ARG A 145 -1.52 9.78 12.99
CA ARG A 145 -1.52 10.58 11.76
C ARG A 145 -0.69 11.84 12.01
N LYS A 146 0.46 11.94 11.38
CA LYS A 146 1.22 13.19 11.34
C LYS A 146 0.52 14.14 10.37
N GLU A 147 0.25 15.34 10.78
CA GLU A 147 -0.18 16.39 9.86
C GLU A 147 0.92 16.61 8.82
N GLN A 148 0.53 16.62 7.56
CA GLN A 148 1.44 16.89 6.46
C GLN A 148 1.09 18.23 5.88
N TYR A 149 2.11 19.03 5.56
CA TYR A 149 1.92 20.28 4.86
C TYR A 149 1.26 20.03 3.50
N GLU A 150 0.19 20.77 3.23
CA GLU A 150 -0.48 20.78 1.93
C GLU A 150 0.02 21.99 1.14
N PRO A 151 0.66 21.79 -0.05
CA PRO A 151 1.21 22.89 -0.82
C PRO A 151 0.11 23.81 -1.33
N THR A 152 0.35 25.11 -1.27
CA THR A 152 -0.53 26.14 -1.83
C THR A 152 -0.35 26.26 -3.34
N ASN A 153 -1.28 26.94 -4.02
CA ASN A 153 -1.14 27.25 -5.44
C ASN A 153 0.12 28.08 -5.73
N GLU A 154 0.49 28.98 -4.81
CA GLU A 154 1.69 29.80 -4.92
C GLU A 154 2.96 28.95 -4.78
N ASP A 155 2.99 28.01 -3.87
CA ASP A 155 4.14 27.08 -3.70
C ASP A 155 4.38 26.28 -4.98
N ILE A 156 3.30 25.72 -5.54
CA ILE A 156 3.37 24.94 -6.78
C ILE A 156 3.86 25.81 -7.96
N LYS A 157 3.34 27.01 -8.08
CA LYS A 157 3.77 27.95 -9.12
C LYS A 157 5.26 28.27 -8.98
N ARG A 158 5.73 28.64 -7.79
CA ARG A 158 7.14 28.93 -7.52
C ARG A 158 8.06 27.75 -7.84
N ILE A 159 7.62 26.52 -7.50
CA ILE A 159 8.37 25.30 -7.83
C ILE A 159 8.42 25.09 -9.34
N LEU A 160 7.28 25.21 -10.06
CA LEU A 160 7.22 25.06 -11.51
C LEU A 160 8.07 26.11 -12.24
N ASP A 161 8.04 27.36 -11.79
CA ASP A 161 8.88 28.43 -12.32
C ASP A 161 10.36 28.13 -12.10
N ARG A 162 10.73 27.61 -10.92
CA ARG A 162 12.12 27.25 -10.58
C ARG A 162 12.67 26.09 -11.43
N VAL A 163 11.85 25.10 -11.77
CA VAL A 163 12.28 23.93 -12.57
C VAL A 163 12.18 24.17 -14.08
N LYS A 164 11.55 25.24 -14.51
CA LYS A 164 11.25 25.55 -15.92
C LYS A 164 12.51 25.51 -16.78
N GLY A 165 12.45 24.77 -17.88
CA GLY A 165 13.55 24.59 -18.82
C GLY A 165 14.68 23.70 -18.32
N GLY A 166 14.65 23.22 -17.08
CA GLY A 166 15.65 22.33 -16.52
C GLY A 166 15.28 20.85 -16.68
N LYS A 167 16.20 19.97 -16.24
CA LYS A 167 16.09 18.50 -16.30
C LYS A 167 14.77 17.94 -15.73
N TYR A 168 14.18 18.60 -14.74
CA TYR A 168 13.00 18.12 -14.01
C TYR A 168 11.69 18.78 -14.47
N ASP A 169 11.74 19.72 -15.40
CA ASP A 169 10.59 20.53 -15.81
C ASP A 169 9.38 19.66 -16.23
N VAL A 170 9.58 18.77 -17.20
CA VAL A 170 8.52 17.86 -17.69
C VAL A 170 7.99 16.96 -16.55
N ALA A 171 8.89 16.39 -15.76
CA ALA A 171 8.50 15.48 -14.67
C ALA A 171 7.63 16.16 -13.60
N PHE A 172 7.96 17.42 -13.26
CA PHE A 172 7.17 18.20 -12.30
C PHE A 172 5.79 18.59 -12.86
N GLN A 173 5.72 18.99 -14.12
CA GLN A 173 4.43 19.26 -14.77
C GLN A 173 3.54 18.01 -14.80
N LEU A 174 4.09 16.82 -15.13
CA LEU A 174 3.35 15.56 -15.09
C LEU A 174 2.90 15.19 -13.66
N GLY A 175 3.72 15.49 -12.65
CA GLY A 175 3.35 15.32 -11.26
C GLY A 175 2.14 16.16 -10.86
N VAL A 176 2.11 17.43 -11.27
CA VAL A 176 0.99 18.36 -11.04
C VAL A 176 -0.26 17.96 -11.85
N LEU A 177 -0.11 17.25 -12.97
CA LEU A 177 -1.22 16.66 -13.72
C LEU A 177 -1.69 15.32 -13.15
N GLY A 178 -1.22 14.92 -11.97
CA GLY A 178 -1.70 13.76 -11.23
C GLY A 178 -0.99 12.44 -11.54
N CYS A 179 0.08 12.42 -12.34
CA CYS A 179 0.87 11.20 -12.56
C CYS A 179 1.59 10.75 -11.29
N ARG A 180 1.69 9.43 -11.11
CA ARG A 180 2.50 8.86 -10.03
C ARG A 180 3.98 9.01 -10.37
N VAL A 181 4.82 9.26 -9.37
CA VAL A 181 6.28 9.37 -9.56
C VAL A 181 6.88 8.15 -10.26
N ALA A 182 6.38 6.96 -9.99
CA ALA A 182 6.82 5.72 -10.62
C ALA A 182 6.37 5.58 -12.08
N GLU A 183 5.23 6.17 -12.46
CA GLU A 183 4.75 6.26 -13.84
C GLU A 183 5.66 7.21 -14.64
N ILE A 184 5.91 8.42 -14.10
CA ILE A 184 6.76 9.44 -14.75
C ILE A 184 8.16 8.88 -15.09
N CYS A 185 8.73 8.10 -14.21
CA CYS A 185 10.06 7.50 -14.41
C CYS A 185 10.07 6.32 -15.38
N ALA A 186 8.92 5.79 -15.77
CA ALA A 186 8.80 4.68 -16.70
C ALA A 186 8.45 5.10 -18.13
N PHE A 187 7.97 6.33 -18.33
CA PHE A 187 7.53 6.80 -19.64
C PHE A 187 8.67 6.90 -20.65
N THR A 188 8.37 6.50 -21.88
CA THR A 188 9.19 6.67 -23.07
C THR A 188 8.44 7.52 -24.09
N LEU A 189 9.09 7.91 -25.19
CA LEU A 189 8.41 8.65 -26.27
C LEU A 189 7.31 7.83 -26.95
N ASP A 190 7.44 6.51 -26.98
CA ASP A 190 6.44 5.62 -27.56
C ASP A 190 5.10 5.64 -26.80
N ASP A 191 5.11 6.14 -25.56
CA ASP A 191 3.88 6.33 -24.78
C ASP A 191 3.13 7.63 -25.15
N LEU A 192 3.74 8.50 -25.95
CA LEU A 192 3.15 9.79 -26.36
C LEU A 192 2.69 9.73 -27.82
N ASP A 193 1.37 9.62 -28.02
CA ASP A 193 0.71 9.71 -29.32
C ASP A 193 0.05 11.08 -29.45
N ASP A 194 0.54 11.90 -30.38
CA ASP A 194 0.24 13.34 -30.52
C ASP A 194 0.41 14.09 -29.20
N ASN A 195 -0.67 14.38 -28.50
CA ASN A 195 -0.66 14.97 -27.16
C ASN A 195 -1.29 14.01 -26.09
N ASN A 196 -1.50 12.76 -26.42
CA ASN A 196 -2.08 11.76 -25.54
C ASN A 196 -0.98 10.89 -24.94
N LEU A 197 -0.76 11.00 -23.63
CA LEU A 197 0.21 10.17 -22.89
C LEU A 197 -0.46 8.90 -22.38
N ARG A 198 -0.03 7.76 -22.89
CA ARG A 198 -0.48 6.44 -22.43
C ARG A 198 0.23 6.03 -21.15
N ILE A 199 -0.53 5.77 -20.10
CA ILE A 199 -0.03 5.37 -18.78
C ILE A 199 -0.35 3.90 -18.57
N HIS A 200 0.64 3.02 -18.69
CA HIS A 200 0.45 1.57 -18.61
C HIS A 200 1.59 0.84 -17.87
N LYS A 201 2.66 1.54 -17.54
CA LYS A 201 3.86 0.98 -16.90
C LYS A 201 4.34 1.83 -15.74
N ASN A 202 5.16 1.25 -14.90
CA ASN A 202 5.75 1.97 -13.77
C ASN A 202 7.16 1.47 -13.46
N MET A 203 7.98 2.30 -12.83
CA MET A 203 9.32 1.97 -12.36
C MET A 203 9.27 1.55 -10.90
N VAL A 204 9.81 0.38 -10.60
CA VAL A 204 9.86 -0.19 -9.25
C VAL A 204 11.27 -0.64 -8.89
N MET A 205 11.58 -0.72 -7.60
CA MET A 205 12.86 -1.24 -7.15
C MET A 205 12.74 -2.75 -6.91
N ASN A 206 13.63 -3.54 -7.52
CA ASN A 206 13.70 -4.98 -7.34
C ASN A 206 14.44 -5.37 -6.02
N THR A 207 14.59 -6.67 -5.80
CA THR A 207 15.27 -7.23 -4.62
C THR A 207 16.74 -6.81 -4.54
N ASP A 208 17.39 -6.63 -5.68
CA ASP A 208 18.81 -6.27 -5.79
C ASP A 208 19.07 -4.76 -5.62
N GLY A 209 17.98 -3.98 -5.38
CA GLY A 209 18.08 -2.54 -5.23
C GLY A 209 18.16 -1.78 -6.56
N GLN A 210 17.92 -2.44 -7.69
CA GLN A 210 17.92 -1.84 -9.01
C GLN A 210 16.52 -1.33 -9.37
N TRP A 211 16.48 -0.22 -10.11
CA TRP A 211 15.24 0.29 -10.69
C TRP A 211 14.92 -0.46 -11.99
N VAL A 212 13.72 -1.05 -12.05
CA VAL A 212 13.25 -1.82 -13.21
C VAL A 212 11.88 -1.31 -13.63
N ILE A 213 11.62 -1.33 -14.95
CA ILE A 213 10.30 -1.02 -15.50
C ILE A 213 9.43 -2.26 -15.39
N LYS A 214 8.22 -2.08 -14.88
CA LYS A 214 7.18 -3.08 -14.86
C LYS A 214 6.11 -2.67 -15.87
N GLU A 215 5.94 -3.47 -16.90
CA GLU A 215 5.01 -3.21 -18.02
C GLU A 215 3.53 -3.29 -17.64
N THR A 216 3.20 -3.99 -16.55
CA THR A 216 1.82 -4.07 -16.07
C THR A 216 1.59 -3.10 -14.91
N PRO A 217 0.57 -2.24 -14.96
CA PRO A 217 0.21 -1.40 -13.85
C PRO A 217 -0.26 -2.23 -12.64
N LYS A 218 -0.39 -1.59 -11.49
CA LYS A 218 -0.82 -2.26 -10.26
C LYS A 218 -2.28 -2.71 -10.31
N THR A 219 -3.11 -2.01 -11.06
CA THR A 219 -4.55 -2.27 -11.26
C THR A 219 -4.93 -1.87 -12.67
N ASP A 220 -5.99 -2.45 -13.22
CA ASP A 220 -6.49 -2.16 -14.57
C ASP A 220 -6.86 -0.69 -14.75
N GLU A 221 -7.42 -0.05 -13.71
CA GLU A 221 -7.77 1.38 -13.73
C GLU A 221 -6.54 2.31 -13.77
N SER A 222 -5.35 1.77 -13.51
CA SER A 222 -4.10 2.51 -13.71
C SER A 222 -3.72 2.62 -15.18
N ASN A 223 -4.28 1.77 -16.05
CA ASN A 223 -4.11 1.87 -17.50
C ASN A 223 -5.06 2.94 -18.02
N ARG A 224 -4.51 4.07 -18.43
CA ARG A 224 -5.28 5.23 -18.86
C ARG A 224 -4.52 6.08 -19.86
N THR A 225 -5.22 6.93 -20.59
CA THR A 225 -4.64 7.96 -21.45
C THR A 225 -4.85 9.33 -20.81
N LEU A 226 -3.78 10.09 -20.69
CA LEU A 226 -3.78 11.45 -20.17
C LEU A 226 -3.56 12.45 -21.32
N PRO A 227 -4.57 13.22 -21.70
CA PRO A 227 -4.39 14.33 -22.65
C PRO A 227 -3.48 15.40 -22.05
N LEU A 228 -2.37 15.70 -22.69
CA LEU A 228 -1.44 16.74 -22.27
C LEU A 228 -1.77 18.07 -22.96
N PRO A 229 -1.46 19.22 -22.32
CA PRO A 229 -1.41 20.48 -23.04
C PRO A 229 -0.45 20.39 -24.22
N LYS A 230 -0.84 20.88 -25.38
CA LYS A 230 -0.01 20.87 -26.62
C LYS A 230 1.40 21.41 -26.37
N SER A 231 1.52 22.47 -25.56
CA SER A 231 2.82 23.04 -25.18
C SER A 231 3.73 22.05 -24.47
N LEU A 232 3.18 21.22 -23.57
CA LEU A 232 3.93 20.18 -22.86
C LEU A 232 4.30 19.03 -23.80
N ALA A 233 3.35 18.56 -24.62
CA ALA A 233 3.62 17.52 -25.62
C ALA A 233 4.71 17.93 -26.60
N ASN A 234 4.65 19.16 -27.13
CA ASN A 234 5.69 19.70 -28.01
C ASN A 234 7.05 19.83 -27.30
N LYS A 235 7.06 20.21 -26.02
CA LYS A 235 8.29 20.24 -25.21
C LYS A 235 8.90 18.86 -25.09
N ILE A 236 8.10 17.81 -24.80
CA ILE A 236 8.56 16.43 -24.72
C ILE A 236 9.14 15.97 -26.07
N LYS A 237 8.43 16.20 -27.16
CA LYS A 237 8.88 15.85 -28.53
C LYS A 237 10.22 16.53 -28.87
N LYS A 238 10.34 17.84 -28.56
CA LYS A 238 11.58 18.59 -28.77
C LYS A 238 12.74 18.11 -27.91
N GLN A 239 12.46 17.72 -26.66
CA GLN A 239 13.46 17.21 -25.71
C GLN A 239 13.96 15.80 -26.09
N GLY A 240 13.14 14.99 -26.79
CA GLY A 240 13.47 13.65 -27.21
C GLY A 240 13.30 12.57 -26.12
N PHE A 241 12.81 12.92 -24.94
CA PHE A 241 12.52 12.01 -23.82
C PHE A 241 11.54 12.66 -22.85
N ILE A 242 10.91 11.89 -21.97
CA ILE A 242 10.00 12.41 -20.94
C ILE A 242 10.79 12.72 -19.66
N TYR A 243 11.42 11.72 -19.08
CA TYR A 243 12.28 11.87 -17.92
C TYR A 243 13.31 10.73 -17.87
N ASP A 244 14.58 11.06 -17.77
CA ASP A 244 15.66 10.10 -17.58
C ASP A 244 16.16 10.15 -16.13
N GLY A 245 15.60 9.26 -15.29
CA GLY A 245 15.95 9.17 -13.88
C GLY A 245 15.02 8.24 -13.13
N HIS A 246 15.16 8.22 -11.82
CA HIS A 246 14.42 7.33 -10.94
C HIS A 246 13.65 8.09 -9.84
N PRO A 247 12.63 7.47 -9.19
CA PRO A 247 11.76 8.12 -8.21
C PRO A 247 12.47 8.87 -7.09
N ASN A 248 13.57 8.31 -6.57
CA ASN A 248 14.32 8.96 -5.49
C ASN A 248 15.01 10.27 -5.95
N ALA A 249 15.38 10.38 -7.23
CA ALA A 249 15.98 11.60 -7.76
C ALA A 249 14.96 12.75 -7.79
N LEU A 250 13.70 12.46 -8.17
CA LEU A 250 12.61 13.44 -8.13
C LEU A 250 12.30 13.91 -6.72
N ASN A 251 12.26 13.00 -5.74
CA ASN A 251 12.06 13.40 -4.34
C ASN A 251 13.22 14.26 -3.81
N ARG A 252 14.48 13.90 -4.12
CA ARG A 252 15.63 14.74 -3.74
C ARG A 252 15.60 16.12 -4.41
N ALA A 253 15.22 16.19 -5.68
CA ALA A 253 15.09 17.45 -6.40
C ALA A 253 13.98 18.31 -5.77
N MET A 254 12.82 17.73 -5.43
CA MET A 254 11.73 18.41 -4.74
C MET A 254 12.21 19.05 -3.43
N HIS A 255 12.85 18.27 -2.55
CA HIS A 255 13.34 18.78 -1.26
C HIS A 255 14.40 19.88 -1.43
N ARG A 256 15.28 19.77 -2.45
CA ARG A 256 16.26 20.81 -2.75
C ARG A 256 15.59 22.12 -3.16
N TYR A 257 14.63 22.07 -4.08
CA TYR A 257 13.91 23.29 -4.54
C TYR A 257 13.06 23.90 -3.43
N GLN A 258 12.41 23.10 -2.61
CA GLN A 258 11.69 23.58 -1.43
C GLN A 258 12.61 24.34 -0.48
N LYS A 259 13.79 23.78 -0.20
CA LYS A 259 14.81 24.45 0.64
C LYS A 259 15.27 25.76 0.03
N GLU A 260 15.56 25.78 -1.28
CA GLU A 260 15.98 26.98 -2.02
C GLU A 260 14.90 28.07 -1.98
N LEU A 261 13.63 27.70 -2.03
CA LEU A 261 12.49 28.61 -2.09
C LEU A 261 11.88 28.95 -0.70
N GLY A 262 12.38 28.36 0.38
CA GLY A 262 11.80 28.53 1.72
C GLY A 262 10.40 27.94 1.86
N ILE A 263 10.06 26.91 1.08
CA ILE A 263 8.76 26.22 1.10
C ILE A 263 8.82 25.07 2.09
N PRO A 264 7.80 24.86 2.95
CA PRO A 264 7.74 23.71 3.84
C PRO A 264 7.83 22.39 3.08
N GLN A 265 8.46 21.37 3.70
CA GLN A 265 8.72 20.11 3.01
C GLN A 265 7.44 19.28 2.81
N PHE A 266 7.25 18.84 1.57
CA PHE A 266 6.30 17.81 1.16
C PHE A 266 6.95 16.93 0.08
N ARG A 267 6.42 15.72 -0.14
CA ARG A 267 7.00 14.75 -1.07
C ARG A 267 6.60 15.07 -2.50
N PHE A 268 7.37 14.63 -3.47
CA PHE A 268 6.98 14.73 -4.88
C PHE A 268 5.61 14.09 -5.16
N TYR A 269 5.29 12.98 -4.46
CA TYR A 269 3.98 12.33 -4.55
C TYR A 269 2.81 13.23 -4.12
N ASP A 270 3.05 14.21 -3.29
CA ASP A 270 2.02 15.13 -2.80
C ASP A 270 1.58 16.14 -3.88
N LEU A 271 2.31 16.27 -5.00
CA LEU A 271 1.82 16.96 -6.22
C LEU A 271 0.54 16.32 -6.76
N ARG A 272 0.44 14.99 -6.70
CA ARG A 272 -0.76 14.27 -7.09
C ARG A 272 -1.91 14.47 -6.09
N HIS A 273 -1.60 14.67 -4.82
CA HIS A 273 -2.58 15.08 -3.82
C HIS A 273 -3.07 16.50 -4.12
N TYR A 274 -2.15 17.41 -4.40
CA TYR A 274 -2.49 18.76 -4.84
C TYR A 274 -3.37 18.77 -6.10
N PHE A 275 -3.07 17.95 -7.11
CA PHE A 275 -3.92 17.78 -8.30
C PHE A 275 -5.38 17.48 -7.92
N ALA A 276 -5.61 16.49 -7.07
CA ALA A 276 -6.97 16.11 -6.67
C ALA A 276 -7.69 17.24 -5.91
N SER A 277 -6.99 17.88 -4.96
CA SER A 277 -7.53 19.01 -4.19
C SER A 277 -7.83 20.22 -5.09
N TYR A 278 -6.92 20.54 -5.99
CA TYR A 278 -7.10 21.64 -6.94
C TYR A 278 -8.25 21.40 -7.93
N ALA A 279 -8.32 20.20 -8.52
CA ALA A 279 -9.41 19.84 -9.44
C ALA A 279 -10.77 19.88 -8.74
N HIS A 280 -10.85 19.35 -7.51
CA HIS A 280 -12.07 19.45 -6.70
C HIS A 280 -12.45 20.91 -6.39
N SER A 281 -11.49 21.77 -6.07
CA SER A 281 -11.73 23.21 -5.84
C SER A 281 -12.24 23.96 -7.09
N LYS A 282 -12.05 23.38 -8.26
CA LYS A 282 -12.57 23.87 -9.55
C LYS A 282 -13.90 23.22 -9.95
N ASN A 283 -14.52 22.47 -9.04
CA ASN A 283 -15.79 21.75 -9.25
C ASN A 283 -15.71 20.71 -10.39
N ILE A 284 -14.51 20.15 -10.67
CA ILE A 284 -14.39 19.02 -11.58
C ILE A 284 -15.05 17.80 -10.94
N PRO A 285 -15.90 17.04 -11.67
CA PRO A 285 -16.56 15.86 -11.13
C PRO A 285 -15.57 14.83 -10.60
N ASP A 286 -15.89 14.21 -9.47
CA ASP A 286 -15.05 13.18 -8.84
C ASP A 286 -14.69 12.04 -9.80
N ALA A 287 -15.63 11.65 -10.67
CA ALA A 287 -15.41 10.62 -11.70
C ALA A 287 -14.28 10.99 -12.66
N ASP A 288 -14.23 12.24 -13.10
CA ASP A 288 -13.20 12.74 -14.02
C ASP A 288 -11.84 12.84 -13.31
N ILE A 289 -11.84 13.34 -12.05
CA ILE A 289 -10.62 13.37 -11.23
C ILE A 289 -10.06 11.96 -11.05
N MET A 290 -10.93 10.99 -10.76
CA MET A 290 -10.56 9.59 -10.63
C MET A 290 -10.00 9.01 -11.92
N ALA A 291 -10.64 9.27 -13.05
CA ALA A 291 -10.21 8.79 -14.37
C ALA A 291 -8.83 9.35 -14.75
N ILE A 292 -8.65 10.67 -14.63
CA ILE A 292 -7.37 11.35 -14.93
C ILE A 292 -6.26 10.83 -14.02
N GLY A 293 -6.53 10.74 -12.71
CA GLY A 293 -5.57 10.28 -11.74
C GLY A 293 -5.37 8.75 -11.72
N GLY A 294 -6.31 7.95 -12.23
CA GLY A 294 -6.29 6.49 -12.12
C GLY A 294 -6.46 6.02 -10.66
N TRP A 295 -7.49 6.53 -9.96
CA TRP A 295 -7.94 6.01 -8.67
C TRP A 295 -9.07 5.01 -8.86
N LYS A 296 -8.94 3.84 -8.21
CA LYS A 296 -9.95 2.79 -8.27
C LYS A 296 -11.21 3.11 -7.46
N THR A 297 -11.04 3.82 -6.34
CA THR A 297 -12.13 4.16 -5.42
C THR A 297 -12.11 5.62 -5.03
N ASP A 298 -13.29 6.20 -4.89
CA ASP A 298 -13.49 7.57 -4.44
C ASP A 298 -13.02 7.78 -2.99
N HIS A 299 -13.12 6.76 -2.15
CA HIS A 299 -12.66 6.81 -0.75
C HIS A 299 -11.16 7.15 -0.65
N VAL A 300 -10.33 6.56 -1.52
CA VAL A 300 -8.88 6.86 -1.54
C VAL A 300 -8.65 8.28 -2.00
N MET A 301 -9.35 8.73 -3.03
CA MET A 301 -9.26 10.09 -3.56
C MET A 301 -9.81 11.11 -2.55
N LYS A 302 -11.00 10.89 -1.99
CA LYS A 302 -11.64 11.78 -0.98
C LYS A 302 -10.79 11.94 0.28
N ARG A 303 -10.02 10.92 0.64
CA ARG A 303 -9.06 11.04 1.74
C ARG A 303 -7.94 12.05 1.45
N VAL A 304 -7.61 12.26 0.18
CA VAL A 304 -6.56 13.17 -0.26
C VAL A 304 -6.99 14.62 -0.10
N TYR A 305 -8.21 14.97 -0.55
CA TYR A 305 -8.70 16.37 -0.51
C TYR A 305 -9.67 16.66 0.64
N ARG A 306 -9.58 15.90 1.73
CA ARG A 306 -10.44 16.05 2.90
C ARG A 306 -10.46 17.47 3.47
N ASN A 307 -9.29 18.14 3.47
CA ASN A 307 -9.19 19.50 4.00
C ASN A 307 -9.89 20.52 3.08
N SER A 308 -9.83 20.36 1.75
CA SER A 308 -10.57 21.21 0.81
C SER A 308 -12.10 21.03 0.94
N ILE A 309 -12.56 19.81 1.28
CA ILE A 309 -13.97 19.57 1.64
C ILE A 309 -14.36 20.33 2.91
N GLU A 310 -13.53 20.33 3.92
CA GLU A 310 -13.80 21.06 5.18
C GLU A 310 -13.86 22.58 4.95
N GLU A 311 -12.98 23.15 4.13
CA GLU A 311 -13.06 24.57 3.74
C GLU A 311 -14.32 24.88 2.92
N SER A 312 -14.66 24.00 1.98
CA SER A 312 -15.90 24.12 1.19
C SER A 312 -17.14 24.08 2.06
N LYS A 313 -17.19 23.18 3.06
CA LYS A 313 -18.27 23.13 4.06
C LYS A 313 -18.38 24.42 4.85
N LYS A 314 -17.27 25.00 5.32
CA LYS A 314 -17.26 26.27 6.05
C LYS A 314 -17.83 27.41 5.18
N LYS A 315 -17.44 27.48 3.91
CA LYS A 315 -18.00 28.44 2.94
C LYS A 315 -19.49 28.22 2.72
N SER A 316 -19.91 26.96 2.52
CA SER A 316 -21.34 26.61 2.33
C SER A 316 -22.17 26.97 3.57
N ILE A 317 -21.69 26.68 4.77
CA ILE A 317 -22.35 27.08 6.02
C ILE A 317 -22.45 28.60 6.11
N SER A 318 -21.40 29.34 5.77
CA SER A 318 -21.41 30.80 5.77
C SER A 318 -22.46 31.39 4.79
N ILE A 319 -22.61 30.77 3.62
CA ILE A 319 -23.65 31.17 2.64
C ILE A 319 -25.04 30.86 3.18
N LEU A 320 -25.25 29.66 3.70
CA LEU A 320 -26.52 29.25 4.28
C LEU A 320 -26.95 30.11 5.47
N THR A 321 -26.01 30.39 6.40
CA THR A 321 -26.31 31.27 7.55
C THR A 321 -26.62 32.68 7.15
N LYS A 322 -25.94 33.24 6.15
CA LYS A 322 -26.25 34.58 5.61
C LYS A 322 -27.62 34.63 4.93
N GLY A 323 -28.08 33.51 4.36
CA GLY A 323 -29.40 33.46 3.69
C GLY A 323 -30.57 33.11 4.62
N LEU A 324 -30.30 32.30 5.66
CA LEU A 324 -31.37 31.76 6.54
C LEU A 324 -31.50 32.51 7.87
N LEU A 325 -30.48 33.22 8.33
CA LEU A 325 -30.44 33.89 9.63
C LEU A 325 -30.40 35.43 9.52
N LYS A 326 -30.83 35.96 8.40
CA LYS A 326 -31.23 37.35 8.21
C LYS A 326 -32.74 37.43 8.49
#